data_d299de663600c4d395b0597f6f7e59a4
#
_entry.id   d299de663600c4d395b0597f6f7e59a4
#
_cell.length_a   1.000
_cell.length_b   1.000
_cell.length_c   1.000
_cell.angle_alpha   90.00
_cell.angle_beta   90.00
_cell.angle_gamma   90.00
#
_symmetry.space_group_name_H-M   'P 1'
#
loop_
_entity.id
_entity.type
_entity.pdbx_description
1 polymer ?
#
loop_
_entity_poly.entity_id
_entity_poly.type
_entity_poly.pdbx_seq_one_letter_code
_entity_poly.pdbx_strand_id
1 'polypeptide(L)'
;EKIQMNYEVLKVSMTTVPWFPAWAVHFSSPIEDIPSLISKINHLRPDKRWIMISFEVAASEIHLWSVWHKSRVNEERGSMVARDLGAEFLRVVSGTRQISTAIERSGVSQGDSKAWLLRLPELDVGGLIGNTKLPVEEYNNYSAEAEKMIEHLEGSMIPTRPFPSRNGLTKIGYVDEKTVIEGNMVEQSYILHASMSDF
;
A
#
# COMPACT_ATOMS: atom_id res chain seq x y z
N GLU A 1 13.53 35.54 -18.57
CA GLU A 1 12.69 34.41 -19.00
C GLU A 1 13.22 33.07 -18.50
N LYS A 2 14.50 32.72 -18.69
CA LYS A 2 15.12 31.47 -18.22
C LYS A 2 15.09 31.30 -16.68
N ILE A 3 15.28 32.40 -15.94
CA ILE A 3 15.27 32.39 -14.46
C ILE A 3 13.83 32.20 -13.94
N GLN A 4 12.85 32.80 -14.58
CA GLN A 4 11.44 32.69 -14.24
C GLN A 4 10.93 31.26 -14.49
N MET A 5 11.29 30.66 -15.64
CA MET A 5 10.93 29.32 -16.01
C MET A 5 11.53 28.25 -15.06
N ASN A 6 12.79 28.45 -14.60
CA ASN A 6 13.39 27.58 -13.58
C ASN A 6 12.68 27.68 -12.21
N TYR A 7 12.20 28.88 -11.86
CA TYR A 7 11.49 29.10 -10.59
C TYR A 7 10.11 28.40 -10.61
N GLU A 8 9.38 28.47 -11.70
CA GLU A 8 8.10 27.80 -11.87
C GLU A 8 8.24 26.25 -11.90
N VAL A 9 9.27 25.74 -12.58
CA VAL A 9 9.57 24.29 -12.59
C VAL A 9 9.96 23.80 -11.20
N LEU A 10 10.76 24.56 -10.46
CA LEU A 10 11.10 24.26 -9.06
C LEU A 10 9.87 24.31 -8.14
N LYS A 11 8.99 25.30 -8.34
CA LYS A 11 7.76 25.44 -7.56
C LYS A 11 6.79 24.29 -7.80
N VAL A 12 6.64 23.83 -9.05
CA VAL A 12 5.83 22.65 -9.40
C VAL A 12 6.45 21.38 -8.81
N SER A 13 7.79 21.25 -8.82
CA SER A 13 8.49 20.12 -8.19
C SER A 13 8.34 20.06 -6.67
N MET A 14 8.09 21.20 -6.01
CA MET A 14 7.90 21.31 -4.56
C MET A 14 6.45 21.12 -4.10
N THR A 15 5.50 21.00 -5.02
CA THR A 15 4.05 20.91 -4.68
C THR A 15 3.49 19.52 -4.65
N THR A 16 4.22 18.52 -5.13
CA THR A 16 3.77 17.12 -5.17
C THR A 16 4.88 16.16 -4.76
N VAL A 17 4.49 15.01 -4.23
CA VAL A 17 5.37 13.88 -3.92
C VAL A 17 5.03 12.68 -4.81
N PRO A 18 6.03 11.88 -5.23
CA PRO A 18 5.81 10.66 -5.99
C PRO A 18 5.47 9.45 -5.07
N TRP A 19 5.64 9.62 -3.77
CA TRP A 19 5.50 8.54 -2.81
C TRP A 19 4.05 8.16 -2.61
N PHE A 20 3.80 6.85 -2.57
CA PHE A 20 2.52 6.33 -2.11
C PHE A 20 2.36 6.63 -0.61
N PRO A 21 1.15 7.01 -0.12
CA PRO A 21 0.90 7.24 1.29
C PRO A 21 0.98 5.93 2.09
N ALA A 22 2.19 5.55 2.48
CA ALA A 22 2.52 4.33 3.19
C ALA A 22 3.55 4.60 4.28
N TRP A 23 3.28 4.17 5.49
CA TRP A 23 4.14 4.31 6.65
C TRP A 23 4.41 2.94 7.26
N ALA A 24 5.70 2.63 7.43
CA ALA A 24 6.11 1.40 8.08
C ALA A 24 5.96 1.53 9.59
N VAL A 25 5.31 0.54 10.19
CA VAL A 25 5.04 0.47 11.63
C VAL A 25 5.85 -0.66 12.23
N HIS A 26 6.48 -0.40 13.37
CA HIS A 26 7.04 -1.42 14.24
C HIS A 26 6.25 -1.43 15.56
N PHE A 27 5.68 -2.56 15.91
CA PHE A 27 4.96 -2.77 17.18
C PHE A 27 5.93 -3.07 18.29
N SER A 28 5.64 -2.58 19.50
CA SER A 28 6.46 -2.82 20.70
C SER A 28 6.50 -4.29 21.12
N SER A 29 5.47 -5.05 20.75
CA SER A 29 5.38 -6.52 20.88
C SER A 29 4.76 -7.11 19.62
N PRO A 30 5.08 -8.38 19.28
CA PRO A 30 4.43 -9.06 18.17
C PRO A 30 2.90 -9.06 18.30
N ILE A 31 2.22 -9.00 17.15
CA ILE A 31 0.74 -9.02 17.10
C ILE A 31 0.25 -10.40 17.61
N GLU A 32 -0.47 -10.43 18.72
CA GLU A 32 -1.04 -11.66 19.28
C GLU A 32 -2.50 -11.86 18.89
N ASP A 33 -3.29 -10.77 18.83
CA ASP A 33 -4.73 -10.78 18.58
C ASP A 33 -5.06 -9.90 17.36
N ILE A 34 -5.21 -10.54 16.19
CA ILE A 34 -5.57 -9.86 14.93
C ILE A 34 -6.96 -9.20 15.03
N PRO A 35 -8.03 -9.85 15.49
CA PRO A 35 -9.34 -9.23 15.66
C PRO A 35 -9.30 -7.97 16.51
N SER A 36 -8.56 -7.97 17.63
CA SER A 36 -8.39 -6.81 18.48
C SER A 36 -7.66 -5.66 17.75
N LEU A 37 -6.57 -5.96 17.05
CA LEU A 37 -5.85 -4.97 16.24
C LEU A 37 -6.75 -4.34 15.17
N ILE A 38 -7.48 -5.15 14.41
CA ILE A 38 -8.40 -4.68 13.37
C ILE A 38 -9.52 -3.82 13.98
N SER A 39 -10.05 -4.19 15.13
CA SER A 39 -11.04 -3.40 15.86
C SER A 39 -10.48 -2.03 16.27
N LYS A 40 -9.25 -1.99 16.81
CA LYS A 40 -8.56 -0.74 17.15
C LYS A 40 -8.37 0.15 15.91
N ILE A 41 -7.87 -0.40 14.80
CA ILE A 41 -7.69 0.35 13.55
C ILE A 41 -9.03 0.90 13.05
N ASN A 42 -10.08 0.09 13.04
CA ASN A 42 -11.41 0.52 12.61
C ASN A 42 -12.00 1.64 13.48
N HIS A 43 -11.63 1.71 14.74
CA HIS A 43 -12.04 2.78 15.65
C HIS A 43 -11.22 4.06 15.47
N LEU A 44 -9.93 3.93 15.18
CA LEU A 44 -8.98 5.04 15.07
C LEU A 44 -9.01 5.72 13.71
N ARG A 45 -9.24 4.95 12.64
CA ARG A 45 -9.15 5.48 11.27
C ARG A 45 -10.27 6.48 10.97
N PRO A 46 -9.95 7.62 10.33
CA PRO A 46 -10.95 8.63 9.94
C PRO A 46 -12.00 8.07 8.96
N ASP A 47 -11.59 7.18 8.07
CA ASP A 47 -12.44 6.54 7.07
C ASP A 47 -11.92 5.15 6.65
N LYS A 48 -12.66 4.48 5.75
CA LYS A 48 -12.34 3.13 5.27
C LYS A 48 -11.19 3.06 4.27
N ARG A 49 -10.60 4.19 3.89
CA ARG A 49 -9.44 4.23 2.99
C ARG A 49 -8.10 4.08 3.73
N TRP A 50 -8.14 3.98 5.05
CA TRP A 50 -7.01 3.57 5.87
C TRP A 50 -7.02 2.06 6.06
N ILE A 51 -5.93 1.41 5.67
CA ILE A 51 -5.78 -0.04 5.77
C ILE A 51 -4.40 -0.40 6.32
N MET A 52 -4.30 -1.60 6.88
CA MET A 52 -3.02 -2.17 7.30
C MET A 52 -2.75 -3.44 6.50
N ILE A 53 -1.51 -3.55 5.99
CA ILE A 53 -1.05 -4.72 5.25
C ILE A 53 0.23 -5.27 5.87
N SER A 54 0.53 -6.53 5.59
CA SER A 54 1.77 -7.15 6.02
C SER A 54 2.99 -6.42 5.45
N PHE A 55 4.05 -6.35 6.25
CA PHE A 55 5.28 -5.64 5.89
C PHE A 55 5.93 -6.17 4.61
N GLU A 56 5.88 -7.47 4.37
CA GLU A 56 6.55 -8.14 3.25
C GLU A 56 5.84 -7.94 1.89
N VAL A 57 4.57 -7.49 1.87
CA VAL A 57 3.79 -7.47 0.63
C VAL A 57 3.87 -6.17 -0.16
N ALA A 58 4.51 -5.14 0.37
CA ALA A 58 4.76 -3.87 -0.31
C ALA A 58 6.15 -3.86 -0.96
N ALA A 59 6.21 -3.87 -2.29
CA ALA A 59 7.47 -4.01 -3.03
C ALA A 59 8.11 -2.68 -3.43
N SER A 60 7.31 -1.68 -3.79
CA SER A 60 7.81 -0.38 -4.23
C SER A 60 6.69 0.64 -4.33
N GLU A 61 7.04 1.89 -4.58
CA GLU A 61 6.08 2.96 -4.88
C GLU A 61 5.26 2.62 -6.12
N ILE A 62 5.92 2.16 -7.19
CA ILE A 62 5.26 1.80 -8.45
C ILE A 62 4.31 0.63 -8.24
N HIS A 63 4.69 -0.37 -7.46
CA HIS A 63 3.82 -1.49 -7.12
C HIS A 63 2.56 -1.01 -6.39
N LEU A 64 2.69 -0.21 -5.31
CA LEU A 64 1.54 0.29 -4.56
C LEU A 64 0.64 1.20 -5.39
N TRP A 65 1.21 2.09 -6.21
CA TRP A 65 0.43 2.91 -7.15
C TRP A 65 -0.31 2.07 -8.19
N SER A 66 0.31 0.99 -8.70
CA SER A 66 -0.32 0.08 -9.67
C SER A 66 -1.50 -0.68 -9.07
N VAL A 67 -1.34 -1.19 -7.85
CA VAL A 67 -2.41 -1.86 -7.09
C VAL A 67 -3.55 -0.89 -6.80
N TRP A 68 -3.23 0.32 -6.30
CA TRP A 68 -4.22 1.36 -6.03
C TRP A 68 -5.00 1.75 -7.30
N HIS A 69 -4.30 2.01 -8.40
CA HIS A 69 -4.93 2.40 -9.66
C HIS A 69 -5.91 1.32 -10.14
N LYS A 70 -5.50 0.04 -10.14
CA LYS A 70 -6.38 -1.07 -10.53
C LYS A 70 -7.61 -1.16 -9.62
N SER A 71 -7.42 -1.04 -8.30
CA SER A 71 -8.51 -1.08 -7.33
C SER A 71 -9.48 0.09 -7.52
N ARG A 72 -8.97 1.30 -7.79
CA ARG A 72 -9.78 2.49 -8.07
C ARG A 72 -10.55 2.38 -9.38
N VAL A 73 -9.92 1.85 -10.44
CA VAL A 73 -10.62 1.59 -11.71
C VAL A 73 -11.77 0.60 -11.51
N ASN A 74 -11.56 -0.44 -10.70
CA ASN A 74 -12.63 -1.39 -10.35
C ASN A 74 -13.76 -0.71 -9.56
N GLU A 75 -13.42 0.17 -8.61
CA GLU A 75 -14.40 0.97 -7.85
C GLU A 75 -15.24 1.86 -8.76
N GLU A 76 -14.60 2.64 -9.64
CA GLU A 76 -15.29 3.56 -10.57
C GLU A 76 -16.19 2.83 -11.59
N ARG A 77 -15.79 1.63 -12.01
CA ARG A 77 -16.57 0.79 -12.94
C ARG A 77 -17.65 -0.03 -12.26
N GLY A 78 -17.72 -0.01 -10.92
CA GLY A 78 -18.63 -0.89 -10.17
C GLY A 78 -18.31 -2.38 -10.33
N SER A 79 -17.05 -2.72 -10.65
CA SER A 79 -16.59 -4.10 -10.91
C SER A 79 -15.75 -4.68 -9.77
N MET A 80 -15.68 -4.02 -8.62
CA MET A 80 -15.03 -4.59 -7.44
C MET A 80 -15.63 -5.94 -7.06
N VAL A 81 -14.78 -6.89 -6.71
CA VAL A 81 -15.18 -8.17 -6.10
C VAL A 81 -15.41 -7.99 -4.59
N ALA A 82 -14.63 -7.11 -3.97
CA ALA A 82 -14.74 -6.79 -2.54
C ALA A 82 -15.83 -5.74 -2.27
N ARG A 83 -16.23 -5.63 -0.98
CA ARG A 83 -17.28 -4.70 -0.52
C ARG A 83 -16.81 -3.26 -0.38
N ASP A 84 -15.52 -3.05 -0.23
CA ASP A 84 -14.90 -1.73 -0.12
C ASP A 84 -13.51 -1.71 -0.76
N LEU A 85 -13.00 -0.50 -0.99
CA LEU A 85 -11.73 -0.29 -1.67
C LEU A 85 -10.54 -0.91 -0.90
N GLY A 86 -10.58 -0.92 0.42
CA GLY A 86 -9.50 -1.51 1.23
C GLY A 86 -9.40 -3.01 1.02
N ALA A 87 -10.50 -3.74 1.05
CA ALA A 87 -10.54 -5.16 0.76
C ALA A 87 -10.22 -5.45 -0.72
N GLU A 88 -10.63 -4.58 -1.64
CA GLU A 88 -10.26 -4.69 -3.05
C GLU A 88 -8.76 -4.50 -3.27
N PHE A 89 -8.14 -3.55 -2.56
CA PHE A 89 -6.69 -3.37 -2.57
C PHE A 89 -5.96 -4.63 -2.09
N LEU A 90 -6.38 -5.23 -0.97
CA LEU A 90 -5.83 -6.50 -0.47
C LEU A 90 -5.96 -7.62 -1.51
N ARG A 91 -7.09 -7.69 -2.21
CA ARG A 91 -7.34 -8.66 -3.27
C ARG A 91 -6.37 -8.48 -4.43
N VAL A 92 -6.23 -7.25 -4.90
CA VAL A 92 -5.36 -6.93 -6.04
C VAL A 92 -3.89 -7.19 -5.70
N VAL A 93 -3.41 -6.74 -4.53
CA VAL A 93 -2.00 -6.94 -4.13
C VAL A 93 -1.63 -8.41 -3.99
N SER A 94 -2.59 -9.25 -3.60
CA SER A 94 -2.37 -10.70 -3.44
C SER A 94 -2.69 -11.53 -4.69
N GLY A 95 -3.03 -10.87 -5.82
CA GLY A 95 -3.25 -11.51 -7.12
C GLY A 95 -4.34 -12.59 -7.12
N THR A 96 -5.39 -12.46 -6.31
CA THR A 96 -6.46 -13.48 -6.18
C THR A 96 -7.85 -12.88 -6.26
N ARG A 97 -8.84 -13.69 -6.66
CA ARG A 97 -10.26 -13.30 -6.61
C ARG A 97 -10.90 -13.59 -5.25
N GLN A 98 -10.30 -14.44 -4.43
CA GLN A 98 -10.89 -14.89 -3.16
C GLN A 98 -10.51 -13.93 -2.03
N ILE A 99 -11.50 -13.26 -1.44
CA ILE A 99 -11.28 -12.26 -0.36
C ILE A 99 -10.64 -12.89 0.89
N SER A 100 -11.04 -14.11 1.28
CA SER A 100 -10.42 -14.81 2.41
C SER A 100 -8.94 -15.07 2.19
N THR A 101 -8.57 -15.57 1.00
CA THR A 101 -7.18 -15.79 0.60
C THR A 101 -6.39 -14.47 0.51
N ALA A 102 -7.05 -13.39 0.04
CA ALA A 102 -6.43 -12.08 -0.03
C ALA A 102 -6.07 -11.54 1.36
N ILE A 103 -6.97 -11.66 2.32
CA ILE A 103 -6.74 -11.24 3.71
C ILE A 103 -5.62 -12.07 4.34
N GLU A 104 -5.60 -13.38 4.11
CA GLU A 104 -4.56 -14.28 4.62
C GLU A 104 -3.17 -13.94 4.06
N ARG A 105 -3.08 -13.67 2.76
CA ARG A 105 -1.81 -13.41 2.07
C ARG A 105 -1.27 -11.99 2.28
N SER A 106 -2.13 -10.99 2.30
CA SER A 106 -1.71 -9.59 2.31
C SER A 106 -2.01 -8.87 3.63
N GLY A 107 -2.87 -9.40 4.47
CA GLY A 107 -3.11 -8.88 5.81
C GLY A 107 -1.95 -9.16 6.77
N VAL A 108 -1.97 -8.48 7.92
CA VAL A 108 -1.07 -8.79 9.04
C VAL A 108 -1.38 -10.16 9.62
N SER A 109 -0.36 -10.82 10.15
CA SER A 109 -0.46 -12.16 10.73
C SER A 109 -0.07 -12.14 12.20
N GLN A 110 -0.54 -13.13 12.95
CA GLN A 110 -0.08 -13.35 14.32
C GLN A 110 1.42 -13.58 14.35
N GLY A 111 2.12 -12.90 15.24
CA GLY A 111 3.58 -12.92 15.33
C GLY A 111 4.28 -11.83 14.52
N ASP A 112 3.57 -11.11 13.64
CA ASP A 112 4.18 -9.98 12.93
C ASP A 112 4.54 -8.87 13.94
N SER A 113 5.75 -8.33 13.82
CA SER A 113 6.21 -7.17 14.58
C SER A 113 6.25 -5.90 13.75
N LYS A 114 5.98 -6.00 12.45
CA LYS A 114 6.00 -4.89 11.49
C LYS A 114 4.82 -4.98 10.53
N ALA A 115 4.35 -3.81 10.10
CA ALA A 115 3.28 -3.71 9.11
C ALA A 115 3.45 -2.42 8.29
N TRP A 116 2.66 -2.28 7.23
CA TRP A 116 2.43 -1.00 6.57
C TRP A 116 1.04 -0.47 6.91
N LEU A 117 0.97 0.77 7.37
CA LEU A 117 -0.24 1.56 7.42
C LEU A 117 -0.34 2.36 6.12
N LEU A 118 -1.41 2.16 5.35
CA LEU A 118 -1.62 2.80 4.05
C LEU A 118 -2.83 3.72 4.09
N ARG A 119 -2.72 4.86 3.41
CA ARG A 119 -3.86 5.67 3.02
C ARG A 119 -4.11 5.52 1.52
N LEU A 120 -5.29 5.09 1.13
CA LEU A 120 -5.71 5.00 -0.28
C LEU A 120 -6.23 6.37 -0.73
N PRO A 121 -5.48 7.15 -1.53
CA PRO A 121 -5.84 8.53 -1.83
C PRO A 121 -7.07 8.63 -2.75
N GLU A 122 -7.71 9.80 -2.75
CA GLU A 122 -8.92 10.10 -3.54
C GLU A 122 -8.56 10.88 -4.82
N LEU A 123 -7.61 10.35 -5.58
CA LEU A 123 -7.17 10.93 -6.83
C LEU A 123 -7.93 10.32 -8.02
N ASP A 124 -8.02 11.10 -9.10
CA ASP A 124 -8.57 10.61 -10.37
C ASP A 124 -7.64 9.55 -11.01
N VAL A 125 -8.24 8.53 -11.60
CA VAL A 125 -7.51 7.44 -12.29
C VAL A 125 -7.43 7.62 -13.81
N GLY A 126 -7.87 8.77 -14.34
CA GLY A 126 -7.92 9.05 -15.77
C GLY A 126 -6.56 9.25 -16.46
N GLY A 127 -5.44 9.15 -15.73
CA GLY A 127 -4.09 9.37 -16.24
C GLY A 127 -3.23 8.10 -16.27
N LEU A 128 -2.00 8.25 -16.79
CA LEU A 128 -0.98 7.20 -16.69
C LEU A 128 -0.51 7.06 -15.23
N ILE A 129 -0.37 5.85 -14.74
CA ILE A 129 0.09 5.54 -13.37
C ILE A 129 1.40 6.28 -13.02
N GLY A 130 2.33 6.36 -13.98
CA GLY A 130 3.60 7.06 -13.78
C GLY A 130 3.50 8.58 -13.57
N ASN A 131 2.34 9.17 -13.86
CA ASN A 131 2.07 10.59 -13.64
C ASN A 131 1.27 10.86 -12.35
N THR A 132 0.87 9.82 -11.64
CA THR A 132 0.12 9.94 -10.38
C THR A 132 1.03 10.54 -9.31
N LYS A 133 0.67 11.71 -8.82
CA LYS A 133 1.41 12.44 -7.79
C LYS A 133 0.42 12.96 -6.75
N LEU A 134 0.85 12.94 -5.51
CA LEU A 134 0.06 13.46 -4.39
C LEU A 134 0.53 14.88 -4.04
N PRO A 135 -0.37 15.85 -3.81
CA PRO A 135 0.00 17.15 -3.26
C PRO A 135 0.77 16.99 -1.95
N VAL A 136 1.85 17.76 -1.78
CA VAL A 136 2.69 17.73 -0.56
C VAL A 136 1.85 18.00 0.69
N GLU A 137 0.94 18.96 0.62
CA GLU A 137 0.05 19.30 1.75
C GLU A 137 -0.83 18.12 2.16
N GLU A 138 -1.43 17.43 1.18
CA GLU A 138 -2.26 16.26 1.43
C GLU A 138 -1.43 15.10 2.01
N TYR A 139 -0.23 14.85 1.46
CA TYR A 139 0.69 13.86 2.01
C TYR A 139 1.07 14.16 3.47
N ASN A 140 1.34 15.43 3.79
CA ASN A 140 1.69 15.84 5.15
C ASN A 140 0.50 15.66 6.11
N ASN A 141 -0.72 15.97 5.67
CA ASN A 141 -1.93 15.73 6.45
C ASN A 141 -2.11 14.24 6.76
N TYR A 142 -1.98 13.38 5.73
CA TYR A 142 -2.02 11.92 5.92
C TYR A 142 -0.89 11.43 6.83
N SER A 143 0.31 12.02 6.73
CA SER A 143 1.43 11.65 7.59
C SER A 143 1.14 11.94 9.06
N ALA A 144 0.55 13.10 9.36
CA ALA A 144 0.16 13.47 10.72
C ALA A 144 -0.97 12.57 11.27
N GLU A 145 -1.91 12.15 10.43
CA GLU A 145 -2.94 11.18 10.80
C GLU A 145 -2.34 9.78 11.06
N ALA A 146 -1.43 9.34 10.18
CA ALA A 146 -0.73 8.07 10.34
C ALA A 146 0.07 8.02 11.66
N GLU A 147 0.80 9.10 11.99
CA GLU A 147 1.58 9.20 13.22
C GLU A 147 0.69 9.04 14.46
N LYS A 148 -0.45 9.74 14.52
CA LYS A 148 -1.43 9.59 15.60
C LYS A 148 -1.99 8.17 15.72
N MET A 149 -2.35 7.56 14.57
CA MET A 149 -2.86 6.18 14.57
C MET A 149 -1.80 5.20 15.08
N ILE A 150 -0.56 5.32 14.60
CA ILE A 150 0.56 4.45 14.99
C ILE A 150 0.84 4.56 16.49
N GLU A 151 0.83 5.78 17.03
CA GLU A 151 1.00 6.01 18.48
C GLU A 151 -0.09 5.31 19.29
N HIS A 152 -1.36 5.44 18.91
CA HIS A 152 -2.48 4.78 19.59
C HIS A 152 -2.47 3.24 19.43
N LEU A 153 -1.79 2.72 18.42
CA LEU A 153 -1.56 1.29 18.25
C LEU A 153 -0.32 0.79 19.01
N GLU A 154 0.28 1.63 19.85
CA GLU A 154 1.51 1.32 20.62
C GLU A 154 2.68 0.94 19.72
N GLY A 155 2.70 1.49 18.50
CA GLY A 155 3.74 1.30 17.50
C GLY A 155 4.68 2.49 17.39
N SER A 156 5.73 2.32 16.61
CA SER A 156 6.64 3.38 16.19
C SER A 156 6.79 3.38 14.67
N MET A 157 6.94 4.57 14.09
CA MET A 157 7.19 4.69 12.66
C MET A 157 8.64 4.32 12.33
N ILE A 158 8.83 3.46 11.31
CA ILE A 158 10.16 3.13 10.80
C ILE A 158 10.44 4.01 9.58
N PRO A 159 11.60 4.70 9.51
CA PRO A 159 11.98 5.53 8.37
C PRO A 159 12.46 4.68 7.19
N THR A 160 11.54 3.94 6.58
CA THR A 160 11.81 3.09 5.41
C THR A 160 10.72 3.26 4.35
N ARG A 161 11.02 2.88 3.13
CA ARG A 161 10.06 2.82 2.03
C ARG A 161 9.89 1.37 1.57
N PRO A 162 8.77 1.03 0.88
CA PRO A 162 8.54 -0.30 0.36
C PRO A 162 9.72 -0.80 -0.49
N PHE A 163 10.09 -2.05 -0.30
CA PHE A 163 11.15 -2.70 -1.08
C PHE A 163 10.76 -4.15 -1.41
N PRO A 164 11.14 -4.64 -2.60
CA PRO A 164 10.76 -5.97 -3.03
C PRO A 164 11.55 -7.04 -2.29
N SER A 165 10.87 -8.11 -1.88
CA SER A 165 11.49 -9.26 -1.23
C SER A 165 10.95 -10.57 -1.78
N ARG A 166 11.78 -11.62 -1.76
CA ARG A 166 11.34 -12.97 -2.11
C ARG A 166 10.28 -13.48 -1.13
N ASN A 167 10.47 -13.22 0.15
CA ASN A 167 9.52 -13.64 1.19
C ASN A 167 8.12 -13.08 0.92
N GLY A 168 8.05 -11.83 0.50
CA GLY A 168 6.78 -11.23 0.13
C GLY A 168 6.13 -11.89 -1.09
N LEU A 169 6.90 -12.24 -2.14
CA LEU A 169 6.38 -13.00 -3.29
C LEU A 169 5.84 -14.37 -2.89
N THR A 170 6.50 -15.05 -1.96
CA THR A 170 6.00 -16.30 -1.39
C THR A 170 4.73 -16.06 -0.57
N LYS A 171 4.72 -15.03 0.26
CA LYS A 171 3.57 -14.68 1.10
C LYS A 171 2.30 -14.37 0.26
N ILE A 172 2.44 -13.62 -0.83
CA ILE A 172 1.31 -13.34 -1.74
C ILE A 172 0.94 -14.52 -2.65
N GLY A 173 1.70 -15.61 -2.61
CA GLY A 173 1.40 -16.83 -3.36
C GLY A 173 1.80 -16.78 -4.84
N TYR A 174 2.74 -15.89 -5.22
CA TYR A 174 3.25 -15.81 -6.58
C TYR A 174 4.25 -16.94 -6.90
N VAL A 175 5.07 -17.30 -5.92
CA VAL A 175 6.07 -18.35 -6.05
C VAL A 175 6.05 -19.28 -4.84
N ASP A 176 6.51 -20.50 -5.03
CA ASP A 176 6.86 -21.40 -3.95
C ASP A 176 8.30 -21.15 -3.44
N GLU A 177 8.69 -21.83 -2.36
CA GLU A 177 10.00 -21.68 -1.75
C GLU A 177 11.16 -22.11 -2.67
N LYS A 178 10.88 -22.94 -3.68
CA LYS A 178 11.86 -23.54 -4.58
C LYS A 178 12.08 -22.74 -5.85
N THR A 179 11.15 -21.86 -6.21
CA THR A 179 11.22 -21.03 -7.43
C THR A 179 12.37 -20.05 -7.33
N VAL A 180 13.27 -20.06 -8.30
CA VAL A 180 14.37 -19.07 -8.39
C VAL A 180 13.90 -17.88 -9.20
N ILE A 181 13.99 -16.69 -8.62
CA ILE A 181 13.73 -15.42 -9.30
C ILE A 181 15.02 -14.60 -9.30
N GLU A 182 15.40 -14.09 -10.45
CA GLU A 182 16.55 -13.17 -10.56
C GLU A 182 16.25 -11.88 -9.80
N GLY A 183 17.24 -11.32 -9.10
CA GLY A 183 17.04 -10.16 -8.22
C GLY A 183 16.42 -8.94 -8.90
N ASN A 184 16.75 -8.70 -10.18
CA ASN A 184 16.17 -7.62 -10.99
C ASN A 184 14.71 -7.87 -11.43
N MET A 185 14.19 -9.08 -11.28
CA MET A 185 12.81 -9.44 -11.64
C MET A 185 11.84 -9.45 -10.45
N VAL A 186 12.33 -9.27 -9.21
CA VAL A 186 11.51 -9.41 -8.01
C VAL A 186 10.39 -8.36 -8.00
N GLU A 187 10.69 -7.10 -8.24
CA GLU A 187 9.69 -6.02 -8.29
C GLU A 187 8.67 -6.23 -9.41
N GLN A 188 9.13 -6.58 -10.63
CA GLN A 188 8.26 -6.85 -11.76
C GLN A 188 7.30 -8.00 -11.49
N SER A 189 7.76 -9.00 -10.74
CA SER A 189 6.95 -10.15 -10.33
C SER A 189 5.75 -9.73 -9.44
N TYR A 190 5.93 -8.77 -8.54
CA TYR A 190 4.82 -8.22 -7.74
C TYR A 190 3.80 -7.49 -8.62
N ILE A 191 4.27 -6.65 -9.56
CA ILE A 191 3.38 -5.90 -10.46
C ILE A 191 2.61 -6.86 -11.36
N LEU A 192 3.30 -7.88 -11.91
CA LEU A 192 2.67 -8.91 -12.73
C LEU A 192 1.61 -9.67 -11.93
N HIS A 193 1.95 -10.11 -10.70
CA HIS A 193 1.02 -10.82 -9.84
C HIS A 193 -0.26 -10.02 -9.56
N ALA A 194 -0.12 -8.74 -9.20
CA ALA A 194 -1.25 -7.86 -9.00
C ALA A 194 -2.14 -7.73 -10.26
N SER A 195 -1.53 -7.75 -11.46
CA SER A 195 -2.27 -7.69 -12.72
C SER A 195 -3.15 -8.92 -12.95
N MET A 196 -2.79 -10.07 -12.38
CA MET A 196 -3.50 -11.35 -12.53
C MET A 196 -4.70 -11.52 -11.57
N SER A 197 -4.97 -10.56 -10.71
CA SER A 197 -5.99 -10.65 -9.65
C SER A 197 -7.43 -10.89 -10.14
N ASP A 198 -7.71 -10.76 -11.43
CA ASP A 198 -9.05 -10.97 -12.00
C ASP A 198 -9.22 -12.35 -12.67
N PHE A 199 -8.16 -13.19 -12.66
CA PHE A 199 -8.15 -14.54 -13.26
C PHE A 199 -8.22 -15.68 -12.25
#